data_e67d045345f7153e65b2b34149fe8d15
#
_entry.id   e67d045345f7153e65b2b34149fe8d15
#
_cell.length_a   1.000
_cell.length_b   1.000
_cell.length_c   1.000
_cell.angle_alpha   90.00
_cell.angle_beta   90.00
_cell.angle_gamma   90.00
#
_symmetry.space_group_name_H-M   'P 1'
#
loop_
_entity.id
_entity.type
_entity.pdbx_description
1 polymer ?
#
loop_
_entity_poly.entity_id
_entity_poly.type
_entity_poly.pdbx_seq_one_letter_code
_entity_poly.pdbx_strand_id
1 'polypeptide(L)'
;MPLEKSSTTTPFCKVCFKDIRSYDTVSLFEDYPICPDCFNLMEPNMVVNEIDGIKATSLFVYNDKVKQMLYQCKGCFDYEMAEVFLSRQRSFLKRKYRNWVLVPAPSYEEKDKVRGFNHVVEIFKGLERPFIHAIEKKLSCGR
;
A
#
# COMPACT_ATOMS: atom_id res chain seq x y z
N MET A 1 15.03 -4.25 -29.72
CA MET A 1 15.49 -4.94 -28.50
C MET A 1 14.47 -4.69 -27.42
N PRO A 2 13.81 -5.70 -26.90
CA PRO A 2 12.97 -5.49 -25.75
C PRO A 2 13.89 -5.19 -24.55
N LEU A 3 13.66 -4.08 -23.90
CA LEU A 3 14.25 -3.76 -22.61
C LEU A 3 13.78 -4.83 -21.63
N GLU A 4 14.66 -5.75 -21.30
CA GLU A 4 14.45 -6.64 -20.16
C GLU A 4 14.16 -5.76 -18.96
N LYS A 5 12.96 -5.92 -18.39
CA LYS A 5 12.67 -5.45 -17.05
C LYS A 5 13.59 -6.24 -16.13
N SER A 6 14.75 -5.69 -15.87
CA SER A 6 15.59 -6.06 -14.76
C SER A 6 14.73 -5.87 -13.50
N SER A 7 14.07 -6.94 -13.05
CA SER A 7 13.49 -6.96 -11.72
C SER A 7 14.66 -6.98 -10.76
N THR A 8 15.08 -5.78 -10.38
CA THR A 8 16.00 -5.58 -9.27
C THR A 8 15.21 -5.90 -8.01
N THR A 9 15.16 -7.19 -7.70
CA THR A 9 14.75 -7.68 -6.40
C THR A 9 15.66 -7.08 -5.36
N THR A 10 15.14 -6.15 -4.59
CA THR A 10 15.86 -5.64 -3.44
C THR A 10 15.89 -6.74 -2.39
N PRO A 11 17.06 -7.33 -2.06
CA PRO A 11 17.14 -8.41 -1.09
C PRO A 11 16.93 -7.95 0.35
N PHE A 12 16.57 -6.69 0.53
CA PHE A 12 16.42 -6.05 1.83
C PHE A 12 14.97 -5.62 2.10
N CYS A 13 14.56 -5.81 3.34
CA CYS A 13 13.29 -5.28 3.82
C CYS A 13 13.30 -3.75 3.76
N LYS A 14 12.33 -3.15 3.08
CA LYS A 14 12.22 -1.67 2.99
C LYS A 14 11.90 -0.98 4.32
N VAL A 15 11.52 -1.75 5.34
CA VAL A 15 11.16 -1.22 6.67
C VAL A 15 12.32 -1.28 7.66
N CYS A 16 13.04 -2.41 7.75
CA CYS A 16 14.13 -2.60 8.72
C CYS A 16 15.50 -2.81 8.09
N PHE A 17 15.58 -2.85 6.75
CA PHE A 17 16.80 -3.02 5.97
C PHE A 17 17.56 -4.35 6.18
N LYS A 18 16.95 -5.32 6.88
CA LYS A 18 17.50 -6.66 7.02
C LYS A 18 17.40 -7.43 5.70
N ASP A 19 18.36 -8.32 5.46
CA ASP A 19 18.33 -9.22 4.30
C ASP A 19 17.14 -10.19 4.42
N ILE A 20 16.26 -10.18 3.41
CA ILE A 20 15.04 -11.00 3.39
C ILE A 20 15.35 -12.46 3.01
N ARG A 21 16.43 -12.72 2.28
CA ARG A 21 16.80 -14.06 1.81
C ARG A 21 17.07 -15.06 2.93
N SER A 22 17.35 -14.56 4.14
CA SER A 22 17.63 -15.40 5.29
C SER A 22 16.39 -15.93 6.01
N TYR A 23 15.17 -15.49 5.63
CA TYR A 23 13.99 -15.74 6.43
C TYR A 23 13.15 -16.93 6.02
N ASP A 24 13.13 -17.33 4.73
CA ASP A 24 12.22 -18.41 4.32
C ASP A 24 12.48 -18.92 2.91
N THR A 25 12.22 -20.21 2.68
CA THR A 25 12.19 -20.83 1.35
C THR A 25 11.07 -20.27 0.46
N VAL A 26 9.98 -19.77 1.04
CA VAL A 26 8.87 -19.12 0.33
C VAL A 26 9.29 -17.78 -0.24
N SER A 27 10.19 -17.05 0.42
CA SER A 27 10.73 -15.76 -0.07
C SER A 27 11.63 -15.91 -1.31
N LEU A 28 12.03 -17.13 -1.66
CA LEU A 28 12.75 -17.41 -2.90
C LEU A 28 11.86 -17.36 -4.15
N PHE A 29 10.54 -17.45 -3.98
CA PHE A 29 9.57 -17.52 -5.08
C PHE A 29 8.69 -16.26 -5.20
N GLU A 30 8.62 -15.46 -4.14
CA GLU A 30 7.84 -14.21 -4.14
C GLU A 30 8.67 -13.06 -3.57
N ASP A 31 8.87 -12.04 -4.40
CA ASP A 31 9.62 -10.84 -4.02
C ASP A 31 8.76 -9.92 -3.15
N TYR A 32 8.84 -10.09 -1.85
CA TYR A 32 8.20 -9.19 -0.91
C TYR A 32 9.15 -8.05 -0.50
N PRO A 33 8.70 -6.80 -0.53
CA PRO A 33 9.51 -5.67 -0.07
C PRO A 33 9.58 -5.55 1.46
N ILE A 34 8.96 -6.47 2.19
CA ILE A 34 8.88 -6.48 3.66
C ILE A 34 9.16 -7.86 4.22
N CYS A 35 10.00 -7.93 5.25
CA CYS A 35 10.24 -9.18 5.96
C CYS A 35 9.05 -9.61 6.82
N PRO A 36 8.94 -10.92 7.18
CA PRO A 36 7.87 -11.42 8.01
C PRO A 36 7.74 -10.72 9.37
N ASP A 37 8.84 -10.40 10.01
CA ASP A 37 8.83 -9.73 11.32
C ASP A 37 8.18 -8.34 11.23
N CYS A 38 8.59 -7.53 10.26
CA CYS A 38 8.01 -6.21 10.06
C CYS A 38 6.55 -6.28 9.66
N PHE A 39 6.17 -7.27 8.84
CA PHE A 39 4.78 -7.48 8.47
C PHE A 39 3.91 -7.86 9.69
N ASN A 40 4.40 -8.73 10.56
CA ASN A 40 3.69 -9.11 11.78
C ASN A 40 3.53 -7.93 12.76
N LEU A 41 4.52 -7.01 12.82
CA LEU A 41 4.42 -5.79 13.61
C LEU A 41 3.32 -4.82 13.12
N MET A 42 2.89 -4.96 11.87
CA MET A 42 1.74 -4.23 11.34
C MET A 42 0.40 -4.79 11.83
N GLU A 43 0.41 -5.92 12.52
CA GLU A 43 -0.79 -6.63 12.99
C GLU A 43 -1.81 -6.84 11.85
N PRO A 44 -1.48 -7.66 10.84
CA PRO A 44 -2.38 -7.93 9.74
C PRO A 44 -3.64 -8.62 10.27
N ASN A 45 -4.77 -7.97 10.12
CA ASN A 45 -6.06 -8.46 10.59
C ASN A 45 -7.16 -8.03 9.61
N MET A 46 -7.51 -8.93 8.70
CA MET A 46 -8.54 -8.65 7.72
C MET A 46 -9.92 -8.79 8.34
N VAL A 47 -10.54 -7.67 8.65
CA VAL A 47 -11.90 -7.59 9.20
C VAL A 47 -12.83 -6.96 8.18
N VAL A 48 -13.97 -7.61 7.97
CA VAL A 48 -15.04 -7.08 7.13
C VAL A 48 -16.17 -6.61 8.04
N ASN A 49 -16.46 -5.33 8.02
CA ASN A 49 -17.60 -4.71 8.71
C ASN A 49 -18.59 -4.20 7.68
N GLU A 50 -19.84 -4.02 8.11
CA GLU A 50 -20.86 -3.35 7.31
C GLU A 50 -21.29 -2.08 8.03
N ILE A 51 -21.21 -0.96 7.32
CA ILE A 51 -21.59 0.36 7.83
C ILE A 51 -22.58 0.95 6.83
N ASP A 52 -23.82 1.15 7.26
CA ASP A 52 -24.90 1.69 6.42
C ASP A 52 -25.09 0.94 5.07
N GLY A 53 -25.00 -0.38 5.09
CA GLY A 53 -25.12 -1.22 3.90
C GLY A 53 -23.85 -1.28 3.04
N ILE A 54 -22.78 -0.59 3.42
CA ILE A 54 -21.50 -0.59 2.72
C ILE A 54 -20.52 -1.51 3.44
N LYS A 55 -19.94 -2.45 2.69
CA LYS A 55 -18.89 -3.34 3.24
C LYS A 55 -17.56 -2.60 3.34
N ALA A 56 -17.04 -2.49 4.55
CA ALA A 56 -15.73 -1.94 4.85
C ALA A 56 -14.77 -3.08 5.21
N THR A 57 -13.65 -3.19 4.49
CA THR A 57 -12.61 -4.17 4.77
C THR A 57 -11.37 -3.47 5.32
N SER A 58 -11.01 -3.77 6.57
CA SER A 58 -9.76 -3.34 7.17
C SER A 58 -8.70 -4.41 6.98
N LEU A 59 -7.48 -4.03 6.63
CA LEU A 59 -6.36 -4.95 6.38
C LEU A 59 -5.41 -5.06 7.56
N PHE A 60 -5.31 -4.01 8.35
CA PHE A 60 -4.41 -3.90 9.50
C PHE A 60 -5.08 -3.23 10.67
N VAL A 61 -4.59 -3.53 11.87
CA VAL A 61 -4.87 -2.72 13.05
C VAL A 61 -4.12 -1.41 12.92
N TYR A 62 -4.76 -0.27 13.21
CA TYR A 62 -4.11 1.04 13.17
C TYR A 62 -3.26 1.23 14.44
N ASN A 63 -2.12 0.57 14.47
CA ASN A 63 -1.14 0.65 15.56
C ASN A 63 -0.01 1.66 15.25
N ASP A 64 0.90 1.84 16.19
CA ASP A 64 2.02 2.79 16.06
C ASP A 64 2.93 2.44 14.86
N LYS A 65 3.11 1.17 14.55
CA LYS A 65 3.91 0.74 13.39
C LYS A 65 3.30 1.17 12.07
N VAL A 66 2.01 0.88 11.88
CA VAL A 66 1.27 1.30 10.67
C VAL A 66 1.23 2.81 10.55
N LYS A 67 1.00 3.52 11.67
CA LYS A 67 1.03 4.99 11.73
C LYS A 67 2.38 5.55 11.30
N GLN A 68 3.48 4.99 11.81
CA GLN A 68 4.84 5.40 11.44
C GLN A 68 5.09 5.20 9.94
N MET A 69 4.73 4.04 9.39
CA MET A 69 4.93 3.73 7.97
C MET A 69 4.10 4.63 7.06
N LEU A 70 2.84 4.91 7.43
CA LEU A 70 2.01 5.88 6.71
C LEU A 70 2.60 7.30 6.76
N TYR A 71 3.20 7.68 7.90
CA TYR A 71 3.90 8.95 8.01
C TYR A 71 5.11 9.01 7.09
N GLN A 72 5.94 7.97 7.03
CA GLN A 72 7.05 7.88 6.09
C GLN A 72 6.58 8.03 4.64
N CYS A 73 5.54 7.29 4.26
CA CYS A 73 5.00 7.35 2.91
C CYS A 73 4.47 8.74 2.54
N LYS A 74 3.59 9.33 3.37
CA LYS A 74 2.89 10.59 3.02
C LYS A 74 3.55 11.85 3.56
N GLY A 75 4.31 11.77 4.66
CA GLY A 75 4.95 12.90 5.33
C GLY A 75 6.41 13.08 4.96
N CYS A 76 7.16 11.98 4.78
CA CYS A 76 8.55 12.01 4.38
C CYS A 76 8.75 11.78 2.86
N PHE A 77 7.65 11.71 2.09
CA PHE A 77 7.65 11.57 0.63
C PHE A 77 8.30 10.27 0.12
N ASP A 78 8.33 9.25 0.95
CA ASP A 78 8.85 7.93 0.59
C ASP A 78 7.78 7.11 -0.16
N TYR A 79 7.73 7.30 -1.49
CA TYR A 79 6.72 6.62 -2.30
C TYR A 79 6.97 5.10 -2.39
N GLU A 80 8.21 4.64 -2.23
CA GLU A 80 8.53 3.21 -2.24
C GLU A 80 7.93 2.46 -1.05
N MET A 81 7.70 3.16 0.06
CA MET A 81 6.98 2.61 1.21
C MET A 81 5.53 2.22 0.86
N ALA A 82 4.93 2.82 -0.15
CA ALA A 82 3.55 2.53 -0.53
C ALA A 82 3.34 1.06 -0.94
N GLU A 83 4.29 0.45 -1.66
CA GLU A 83 4.15 -0.94 -2.10
C GLU A 83 4.21 -1.96 -0.96
N VAL A 84 4.79 -1.58 0.18
CA VAL A 84 4.92 -2.45 1.35
C VAL A 84 3.57 -2.84 1.92
N PHE A 85 2.60 -1.91 1.94
CA PHE A 85 1.32 -2.10 2.62
C PHE A 85 0.51 -3.29 2.10
N LEU A 86 0.43 -3.47 0.78
CA LEU A 86 -0.39 -4.54 0.19
C LEU A 86 0.45 -5.73 -0.30
N SER A 87 1.76 -5.69 -0.19
CA SER A 87 2.66 -6.65 -0.84
C SER A 87 2.28 -8.11 -0.56
N ARG A 88 2.09 -8.49 0.70
CA ARG A 88 1.76 -9.86 1.10
C ARG A 88 0.30 -10.25 0.89
N GLN A 89 -0.58 -9.29 0.70
CA GLN A 89 -2.02 -9.51 0.47
C GLN A 89 -2.41 -9.28 -0.99
N ARG A 90 -1.47 -8.83 -1.82
CA ARG A 90 -1.70 -8.42 -3.22
C ARG A 90 -2.42 -9.48 -4.03
N SER A 91 -1.94 -10.70 -4.05
CA SER A 91 -2.51 -11.80 -4.85
C SER A 91 -3.95 -12.11 -4.45
N PHE A 92 -4.23 -12.12 -3.17
CA PHE A 92 -5.59 -12.31 -2.65
C PHE A 92 -6.51 -11.16 -3.04
N LEU A 93 -6.07 -9.91 -2.85
CA LEU A 93 -6.86 -8.72 -3.17
C LEU A 93 -7.10 -8.56 -4.67
N LYS A 94 -6.10 -8.84 -5.51
CA LYS A 94 -6.24 -8.86 -6.98
C LYS A 94 -7.33 -9.82 -7.43
N ARG A 95 -7.37 -11.02 -6.84
CA ARG A 95 -8.40 -12.03 -7.16
C ARG A 95 -9.77 -11.63 -6.64
N LYS A 96 -9.86 -11.13 -5.40
CA LYS A 96 -11.11 -10.70 -4.77
C LYS A 96 -11.76 -9.55 -5.53
N TYR A 97 -10.97 -8.58 -5.98
CA TYR A 97 -11.44 -7.35 -6.63
C TYR A 97 -11.18 -7.29 -8.13
N ARG A 98 -11.04 -8.45 -8.78
CA ARG A 98 -10.67 -8.51 -10.22
C ARG A 98 -11.63 -7.77 -11.16
N ASN A 99 -12.91 -7.69 -10.82
CA ASN A 99 -13.96 -7.05 -11.64
C ASN A 99 -14.37 -5.68 -11.08
N TRP A 100 -13.55 -5.10 -10.20
CA TRP A 100 -13.86 -3.84 -9.54
C TRP A 100 -13.04 -2.70 -10.12
N VAL A 101 -13.58 -1.50 -9.99
CA VAL A 101 -12.91 -0.25 -10.24
C VAL A 101 -12.56 0.37 -8.90
N LEU A 102 -11.38 0.98 -8.77
CA LEU A 102 -10.94 1.63 -7.57
C LEU A 102 -11.27 3.13 -7.62
N VAL A 103 -11.91 3.62 -6.58
CA VAL A 103 -12.14 5.05 -6.37
C VAL A 103 -11.34 5.48 -5.15
N PRO A 104 -10.21 6.17 -5.33
CA PRO A 104 -9.38 6.57 -4.20
C PRO A 104 -10.09 7.62 -3.35
N ALA A 105 -9.92 7.52 -2.03
CA ALA A 105 -10.35 8.59 -1.14
C ALA A 105 -9.62 9.90 -1.51
N PRO A 106 -10.33 11.04 -1.55
CA PRO A 106 -9.74 12.29 -1.99
C PRO A 106 -8.67 12.78 -1.02
N SER A 107 -7.54 13.21 -1.54
CA SER A 107 -6.51 13.92 -0.80
C SER A 107 -6.51 15.42 -1.21
N TYR A 108 -5.74 16.24 -0.48
CA TYR A 108 -5.55 17.63 -0.89
C TYR A 108 -4.63 17.67 -2.09
N GLU A 109 -5.11 18.19 -3.20
CA GLU A 109 -4.36 18.33 -4.46
C GLU A 109 -3.04 19.09 -4.28
N GLU A 110 -3.06 20.17 -3.48
CA GLU A 110 -1.85 20.93 -3.17
C GLU A 110 -0.79 20.09 -2.46
N LYS A 111 -1.21 19.23 -1.51
CA LYS A 111 -0.29 18.32 -0.83
C LYS A 111 0.25 17.24 -1.75
N ASP A 112 -0.57 16.74 -2.66
CA ASP A 112 -0.14 15.76 -3.66
C ASP A 112 0.83 16.39 -4.66
N LYS A 113 0.62 17.63 -5.07
CA LYS A 113 1.56 18.39 -5.93
C LYS A 113 2.92 18.58 -5.24
N VAL A 114 2.94 18.95 -3.97
CA VAL A 114 4.19 19.11 -3.20
C VAL A 114 4.90 17.76 -3.02
N ARG A 115 4.15 16.70 -2.78
CA ARG A 115 4.68 15.34 -2.59
C ARG A 115 5.13 14.70 -3.90
N GLY A 116 4.51 15.07 -5.02
CA GLY A 116 4.74 14.48 -6.34
C GLY A 116 3.92 13.22 -6.63
N PHE A 117 3.11 12.74 -5.68
CA PHE A 117 2.26 11.55 -5.84
C PHE A 117 1.06 11.54 -4.89
N ASN A 118 0.02 10.80 -5.26
CA ASN A 118 -1.09 10.48 -4.37
C ASN A 118 -0.81 9.15 -3.65
N HIS A 119 -0.61 9.20 -2.34
CA HIS A 119 -0.22 8.04 -1.54
C HIS A 119 -1.25 6.90 -1.56
N VAL A 120 -2.56 7.22 -1.64
CA VAL A 120 -3.61 6.20 -1.72
C VAL A 120 -3.52 5.46 -3.05
N VAL A 121 -3.35 6.18 -4.16
CA VAL A 121 -3.18 5.59 -5.48
C VAL A 121 -1.93 4.70 -5.52
N GLU A 122 -0.80 5.17 -5.00
CA GLU A 122 0.44 4.38 -4.97
C GLU A 122 0.33 3.11 -4.13
N ILE A 123 -0.35 3.15 -2.96
CA ILE A 123 -0.59 1.96 -2.14
C ILE A 123 -1.39 0.90 -2.92
N PHE A 124 -2.43 1.31 -3.62
CA PHE A 124 -3.33 0.39 -4.32
C PHE A 124 -2.94 0.07 -5.76
N LYS A 125 -1.95 0.76 -6.33
CA LYS A 125 -1.46 0.56 -7.70
C LYS A 125 -1.06 -0.89 -7.99
N GLY A 126 -0.50 -1.60 -7.00
CA GLY A 126 -0.11 -2.99 -7.12
C GLY A 126 -1.28 -3.96 -7.37
N LEU A 127 -2.53 -3.54 -7.18
CA LEU A 127 -3.70 -4.33 -7.51
C LEU A 127 -4.00 -4.36 -9.03
N GLU A 128 -3.34 -3.50 -9.82
CA GLU A 128 -3.49 -3.42 -11.29
C GLU A 128 -4.97 -3.31 -11.70
N ARG A 129 -5.73 -2.49 -10.98
CA ARG A 129 -7.13 -2.18 -11.28
C ARG A 129 -7.26 -0.75 -11.78
N PRO A 130 -8.23 -0.47 -12.66
CA PRO A 130 -8.47 0.90 -13.11
C PRO A 130 -8.88 1.78 -11.94
N PHE A 131 -8.37 3.02 -11.93
CA PHE A 131 -8.75 4.06 -10.99
C PHE A 131 -9.70 5.06 -11.67
N ILE A 132 -10.74 5.47 -10.93
CA ILE A 132 -11.63 6.56 -11.33
C ILE A 132 -11.59 7.61 -10.21
N HIS A 133 -11.20 8.82 -10.53
CA HIS A 133 -11.21 9.95 -9.61
C HIS A 133 -12.60 10.60 -9.61
N ALA A 134 -13.56 9.97 -8.90
CA ALA A 134 -14.95 10.39 -8.86
C ALA A 134 -15.28 11.30 -7.68
N ILE A 135 -14.38 11.45 -6.71
CA ILE A 135 -14.60 12.19 -5.47
C ILE A 135 -13.53 13.25 -5.33
N GLU A 136 -13.96 14.50 -5.13
CA GLU A 136 -13.07 15.62 -4.87
C GLU A 136 -13.24 16.14 -3.45
N LYS A 137 -12.17 16.57 -2.82
CA LYS A 137 -12.23 17.22 -1.53
C LYS A 137 -12.52 18.71 -1.72
N LYS A 138 -13.69 19.15 -1.34
CA LYS A 138 -13.99 20.59 -1.26
C LYS A 138 -13.08 21.21 -0.19
N LEU A 139 -12.43 22.31 -0.52
CA LEU A 139 -11.78 23.16 0.47
C LEU A 139 -12.84 23.56 1.50
N SER A 140 -12.71 23.11 2.74
CA SER A 140 -13.48 23.71 3.81
C SER A 140 -12.98 25.13 3.94
N CYS A 141 -13.82 26.11 3.61
CA CYS A 141 -13.60 27.49 4.04
C CYS A 141 -13.27 27.46 5.51
N GLY A 142 -12.12 28.05 5.87
CA GLY A 142 -11.58 28.00 7.20
C GLY A 142 -12.59 28.49 8.25
N ARG A 143 -12.53 27.84 9.38
CA ARG A 143 -12.90 28.48 10.64
C ARG A 143 -11.67 29.17 11.21
#